data_2c4cc36d0319c88c9ea744902ec1ba6a
#
_entry.id   2c4cc36d0319c88c9ea744902ec1ba6a
#
_cell.length_a   1.000
_cell.length_b   1.000
_cell.length_c   1.000
_cell.angle_alpha   90.00
_cell.angle_beta   90.00
_cell.angle_gamma   90.00
#
_symmetry.space_group_name_H-M   'P 1'
#
loop_
_entity.id
_entity.type
_entity.pdbx_description
1 polymer ?
#
loop_
_entity_poly.entity_id
_entity_poly.type
_entity_poly.pdbx_seq_one_letter_code
_entity_poly.pdbx_strand_id
1 'polypeptide(L)'
;AKAVQQSLYARLLAKRPGLLLTVFTAFLVFSMPWVSKLEFNTNFRALTAANLPSFQLDSVIDGLLGHSQTPVVVLTENREQSRFVATTLRERKAASDSSTIHLVATGDDILPDQQMEKQTIIQDMRKMIDRLASEKMGPDDRRKVDRMKRLVAAEPFDRQQLPDALGRMFFPDRKDVGDFVLVYSSVDLSDGANVSRFAKEVRGIELPQGGHASAAGEPMILADIFDLVMQEGPPVLIGTVLLIFLTMWVLMGKFWRACMALFPAMVSLVATFGLLGLLRIELNYLNIVLIPVLVGTGVDGGVHMLTRGASLDLVNAADRASVPIFGALATTALGFGTLLMAHHLGLNSLGSLAVVGLAANLFASLVGLPSLLLVVQRWRATRA
;
A
#
# COMPACT_ATOMS: atom_id res chain seq x y z
N ALA A 1 -0.91 -59.80 4.34
CA ALA A 1 -1.16 -58.39 4.26
C ALA A 1 -1.56 -57.90 5.65
N LYS A 2 -0.70 -57.10 6.34
CA LYS A 2 -1.06 -56.46 7.60
C LYS A 2 -2.26 -55.54 7.34
N ALA A 3 -3.38 -55.79 8.00
CA ALA A 3 -4.50 -54.85 7.98
C ALA A 3 -3.98 -53.45 8.41
N VAL A 4 -3.96 -52.54 7.49
CA VAL A 4 -3.55 -51.15 7.77
C VAL A 4 -4.60 -50.60 8.74
N GLN A 5 -4.21 -50.41 9.99
CA GLN A 5 -5.06 -49.83 11.02
C GLN A 5 -5.45 -48.43 10.58
N GLN A 6 -6.71 -48.27 10.16
CA GLN A 6 -7.23 -46.96 9.69
C GLN A 6 -7.12 -45.92 10.82
N SER A 7 -6.62 -44.75 10.48
CA SER A 7 -6.55 -43.62 11.42
C SER A 7 -7.94 -43.19 11.92
N LEU A 8 -7.99 -42.49 13.03
CA LEU A 8 -9.25 -41.92 13.54
C LEU A 8 -9.90 -40.99 12.49
N TYR A 9 -9.10 -40.24 11.74
CA TYR A 9 -9.53 -39.41 10.63
C TYR A 9 -10.24 -40.21 9.53
N ALA A 10 -9.63 -41.30 9.07
CA ALA A 10 -10.23 -42.17 8.05
C ALA A 10 -11.58 -42.77 8.52
N ARG A 11 -11.65 -43.19 9.78
CA ARG A 11 -12.92 -43.71 10.36
C ARG A 11 -14.03 -42.68 10.40
N LEU A 12 -13.72 -41.43 10.79
CA LEU A 12 -14.69 -40.31 10.80
C LEU A 12 -15.18 -40.00 9.39
N LEU A 13 -14.24 -39.90 8.46
CA LEU A 13 -14.52 -39.61 7.04
C LEU A 13 -15.39 -40.70 6.40
N ALA A 14 -15.09 -41.97 6.69
CA ALA A 14 -15.85 -43.09 6.17
C ALA A 14 -17.26 -43.19 6.75
N LYS A 15 -17.43 -42.90 8.06
CA LYS A 15 -18.72 -43.05 8.73
C LYS A 15 -19.72 -41.92 8.42
N ARG A 16 -19.24 -40.66 8.39
CA ARG A 16 -20.11 -39.46 8.33
C ARG A 16 -19.57 -38.37 7.37
N PRO A 17 -19.32 -38.67 6.07
CA PRO A 17 -18.82 -37.65 5.14
C PRO A 17 -19.81 -36.50 4.93
N GLY A 18 -21.11 -36.79 4.97
CA GLY A 18 -22.17 -35.76 4.87
C GLY A 18 -22.13 -34.76 6.04
N LEU A 19 -21.93 -35.26 7.28
CA LEU A 19 -21.79 -34.38 8.45
C LEU A 19 -20.56 -33.46 8.32
N LEU A 20 -19.42 -34.01 7.90
CA LEU A 20 -18.19 -33.22 7.71
C LEU A 20 -18.37 -32.18 6.60
N LEU A 21 -19.02 -32.52 5.50
CA LEU A 21 -19.35 -31.57 4.44
C LEU A 21 -20.31 -30.47 4.96
N THR A 22 -21.32 -30.83 5.76
CA THR A 22 -22.23 -29.86 6.35
C THR A 22 -21.49 -28.90 7.29
N VAL A 23 -20.61 -29.38 8.15
CA VAL A 23 -19.77 -28.56 9.03
C VAL A 23 -18.89 -27.61 8.21
N PHE A 24 -18.25 -28.14 7.15
CA PHE A 24 -17.43 -27.34 6.26
C PHE A 24 -18.26 -26.24 5.55
N THR A 25 -19.43 -26.62 5.00
CA THR A 25 -20.32 -25.66 4.33
C THR A 25 -20.86 -24.62 5.30
N ALA A 26 -21.25 -25.05 6.51
CA ALA A 26 -21.69 -24.11 7.57
C ALA A 26 -20.58 -23.11 7.94
N PHE A 27 -19.33 -23.57 8.04
CA PHE A 27 -18.17 -22.68 8.28
C PHE A 27 -18.00 -21.65 7.15
N LEU A 28 -18.14 -22.07 5.89
CA LEU A 28 -18.05 -21.15 4.75
C LEU A 28 -19.20 -20.12 4.75
N VAL A 29 -20.44 -20.60 4.94
CA VAL A 29 -21.62 -19.73 4.99
C VAL A 29 -21.51 -18.74 6.15
N PHE A 30 -20.98 -19.17 7.30
CA PHE A 30 -20.70 -18.31 8.45
C PHE A 30 -19.64 -17.25 8.15
N SER A 31 -18.58 -17.59 7.41
CA SER A 31 -17.49 -16.65 7.08
C SER A 31 -17.89 -15.62 6.01
N MET A 32 -18.83 -15.96 5.11
CA MET A 32 -19.17 -15.15 3.93
C MET A 32 -19.67 -13.72 4.24
N PRO A 33 -20.56 -13.47 5.23
CA PRO A 33 -20.99 -12.10 5.56
C PRO A 33 -19.88 -11.18 6.03
N TRP A 34 -18.80 -11.74 6.57
CA TRP A 34 -17.67 -10.96 7.07
C TRP A 34 -16.72 -10.50 5.97
N VAL A 35 -16.79 -11.09 4.77
CA VAL A 35 -16.02 -10.63 3.59
C VAL A 35 -16.36 -9.18 3.26
N SER A 36 -17.61 -8.76 3.41
CA SER A 36 -18.03 -7.38 3.17
C SER A 36 -17.51 -6.36 4.19
N LYS A 37 -16.99 -6.85 5.32
CA LYS A 37 -16.39 -6.03 6.39
C LYS A 37 -14.86 -6.00 6.33
N LEU A 38 -14.29 -6.64 5.31
CA LEU A 38 -12.85 -6.62 5.09
C LEU A 38 -12.46 -5.24 4.55
N GLU A 39 -11.63 -4.56 5.29
CA GLU A 39 -11.12 -3.23 4.95
C GLU A 39 -9.71 -3.33 4.38
N PHE A 40 -9.37 -2.40 3.49
CA PHE A 40 -8.03 -2.26 2.96
C PHE A 40 -7.39 -1.02 3.60
N ASN A 41 -6.34 -1.24 4.38
CA ASN A 41 -5.60 -0.16 5.02
C ASN A 41 -4.57 0.42 4.05
N THR A 42 -4.78 1.66 3.65
CA THR A 42 -3.91 2.41 2.75
C THR A 42 -2.80 3.16 3.50
N ASN A 43 -2.82 3.16 4.83
CA ASN A 43 -1.89 3.93 5.64
C ASN A 43 -0.55 3.22 5.82
N PHE A 44 0.49 3.74 5.15
CA PHE A 44 1.85 3.20 5.24
C PHE A 44 2.46 3.31 6.64
N ARG A 45 2.16 4.39 7.38
CA ARG A 45 2.63 4.57 8.76
C ARG A 45 2.02 3.54 9.71
N ALA A 46 0.76 3.17 9.50
CA ALA A 46 0.09 2.17 10.33
C ALA A 46 0.73 0.78 10.25
N LEU A 47 1.55 0.52 9.24
CA LEU A 47 2.26 -0.74 9.07
C LEU A 47 3.66 -0.76 9.68
N THR A 48 4.17 0.39 10.10
CA THR A 48 5.42 0.50 10.85
C THR A 48 5.16 0.30 12.36
N ALA A 49 6.18 0.38 13.18
CA ALA A 49 5.98 0.31 14.64
C ALA A 49 5.31 1.61 15.12
N ALA A 50 4.01 1.56 15.40
CA ALA A 50 3.16 2.71 15.73
C ALA A 50 3.65 3.57 16.92
N ASN A 51 4.55 3.05 17.75
CA ASN A 51 5.03 3.70 18.98
C ASN A 51 6.46 4.26 18.86
N LEU A 52 7.00 4.43 17.64
CA LEU A 52 8.30 5.06 17.48
C LEU A 52 8.20 6.54 17.84
N PRO A 53 9.03 7.05 18.78
CA PRO A 53 9.02 8.46 19.20
C PRO A 53 9.19 9.44 18.03
N SER A 54 9.94 9.04 16.98
CA SER A 54 10.15 9.82 15.76
C SER A 54 8.85 10.11 15.02
N PHE A 55 7.96 9.11 14.83
CA PHE A 55 6.67 9.33 14.13
C PHE A 55 5.69 10.19 14.93
N GLN A 56 5.74 10.10 16.27
CA GLN A 56 4.95 10.98 17.12
C GLN A 56 5.43 12.43 17.01
N LEU A 57 6.74 12.63 16.95
CA LEU A 57 7.34 13.94 16.79
C LEU A 57 7.04 14.55 15.42
N ASP A 58 7.13 13.74 14.34
CA ASP A 58 6.78 14.17 12.98
C ASP A 58 5.33 14.68 12.91
N SER A 59 4.37 13.96 13.49
CA SER A 59 2.97 14.39 13.47
C SER A 59 2.74 15.70 14.23
N VAL A 60 3.47 15.95 15.31
CA VAL A 60 3.41 17.21 16.06
C VAL A 60 4.00 18.34 15.21
N ILE A 61 5.12 18.11 14.54
CA ILE A 61 5.78 19.11 13.72
C ILE A 61 4.95 19.43 12.47
N ASP A 62 4.41 18.41 11.78
CA ASP A 62 3.51 18.60 10.66
C ASP A 62 2.26 19.40 11.06
N GLY A 63 1.71 19.14 12.26
CA GLY A 63 0.61 19.92 12.83
C GLY A 63 0.96 21.38 13.13
N LEU A 64 2.20 21.66 13.56
CA LEU A 64 2.69 23.00 13.84
C LEU A 64 2.98 23.79 12.56
N LEU A 65 3.54 23.14 11.54
CA LEU A 65 3.90 23.77 10.27
C LEU A 65 2.72 23.86 9.30
N GLY A 66 1.70 23.03 9.50
CA GLY A 66 0.53 22.93 8.60
C GLY A 66 0.81 22.23 7.28
N HIS A 67 1.95 21.55 7.15
CA HIS A 67 2.32 20.79 5.97
C HIS A 67 3.34 19.67 6.30
N SER A 68 3.43 18.66 5.44
CA SER A 68 4.45 17.62 5.54
C SER A 68 5.85 18.19 5.39
N GLN A 69 6.81 17.67 6.18
CA GLN A 69 8.22 18.06 6.11
C GLN A 69 9.00 17.38 4.98
N THR A 70 8.44 16.37 4.35
CA THR A 70 9.04 15.63 3.23
C THR A 70 8.62 16.24 1.90
N PRO A 71 9.38 17.18 1.31
CA PRO A 71 9.07 17.72 0.01
C PRO A 71 9.37 16.73 -1.10
N VAL A 72 8.64 16.84 -2.18
CA VAL A 72 9.01 16.26 -3.46
C VAL A 72 9.91 17.26 -4.19
N VAL A 73 10.98 16.75 -4.79
CA VAL A 73 11.91 17.51 -5.62
C VAL A 73 11.54 17.29 -7.08
N VAL A 74 11.20 18.37 -7.79
CA VAL A 74 11.06 18.32 -9.26
C VAL A 74 12.34 18.87 -9.86
N LEU A 75 13.05 17.99 -10.59
CA LEU A 75 14.33 18.32 -11.23
C LEU A 75 14.09 19.10 -12.53
N THR A 76 14.91 20.12 -12.75
CA THR A 76 14.90 20.96 -13.95
C THR A 76 16.35 21.22 -14.39
N GLU A 77 16.55 21.46 -15.68
CA GLU A 77 17.88 21.68 -16.24
C GLU A 77 18.42 23.09 -15.97
N ASN A 78 17.51 24.05 -15.85
CA ASN A 78 17.85 25.46 -15.69
C ASN A 78 16.75 26.24 -14.96
N ARG A 79 17.07 27.48 -14.61
CA ARG A 79 16.20 28.38 -13.87
C ARG A 79 14.89 28.74 -14.61
N GLU A 80 14.91 28.80 -15.93
CA GLU A 80 13.72 29.09 -16.72
C GLU A 80 12.71 27.94 -16.63
N GLN A 81 13.20 26.70 -16.78
CA GLN A 81 12.36 25.50 -16.56
C GLN A 81 11.85 25.44 -15.12
N SER A 82 12.66 25.77 -14.12
CA SER A 82 12.26 25.80 -12.72
C SER A 82 11.10 26.79 -12.50
N ARG A 83 11.19 27.99 -13.08
CA ARG A 83 10.10 28.99 -13.05
C ARG A 83 8.83 28.49 -13.71
N PHE A 84 8.95 27.89 -14.89
CA PHE A 84 7.82 27.35 -15.62
C PHE A 84 7.11 26.25 -14.81
N VAL A 85 7.87 25.29 -14.27
CA VAL A 85 7.34 24.21 -13.44
C VAL A 85 6.67 24.77 -12.18
N ALA A 86 7.30 25.70 -11.50
CA ALA A 86 6.74 26.32 -10.30
C ALA A 86 5.45 27.08 -10.58
N THR A 87 5.38 27.82 -11.68
CA THR A 87 4.18 28.54 -12.11
C THR A 87 3.05 27.56 -12.42
N THR A 88 3.32 26.52 -13.21
CA THR A 88 2.34 25.47 -13.54
C THR A 88 1.79 24.78 -12.29
N LEU A 89 2.66 24.45 -11.31
CA LEU A 89 2.21 23.84 -10.05
C LEU A 89 1.37 24.81 -9.19
N ARG A 90 1.72 26.08 -9.18
CA ARG A 90 0.93 27.11 -8.48
C ARG A 90 -0.43 27.34 -9.13
N GLU A 91 -0.50 27.28 -10.45
CA GLU A 91 -1.76 27.34 -11.21
C GLU A 91 -2.63 26.11 -10.94
N ARG A 92 -2.06 24.89 -10.94
CA ARG A 92 -2.78 23.65 -10.56
C ARG A 92 -3.35 23.77 -9.15
N LYS A 93 -2.55 24.26 -8.20
CA LYS A 93 -3.01 24.52 -6.84
C LYS A 93 -4.17 25.49 -6.80
N ALA A 94 -4.09 26.62 -7.52
CA ALA A 94 -5.12 27.66 -7.54
C ALA A 94 -6.41 27.22 -8.26
N ALA A 95 -6.31 26.27 -9.20
CA ALA A 95 -7.44 25.76 -9.97
C ALA A 95 -8.37 24.83 -9.18
N SER A 96 -7.95 24.33 -8.00
CA SER A 96 -8.73 23.37 -7.21
C SER A 96 -8.63 23.66 -5.72
N ASP A 97 -9.77 23.87 -5.07
CA ASP A 97 -9.85 23.99 -3.61
C ASP A 97 -9.45 22.69 -2.87
N SER A 98 -9.46 21.56 -3.58
CA SER A 98 -9.06 20.24 -3.08
C SER A 98 -7.64 19.85 -3.48
N SER A 99 -6.80 20.81 -3.92
CA SER A 99 -5.41 20.56 -4.27
C SER A 99 -4.63 19.96 -3.10
N THR A 100 -3.79 18.99 -3.41
CA THR A 100 -2.89 18.35 -2.45
C THR A 100 -1.57 19.11 -2.28
N ILE A 101 -1.34 20.17 -3.04
CA ILE A 101 -0.13 21.01 -2.97
C ILE A 101 -0.33 22.10 -1.92
N HIS A 102 0.56 22.15 -0.90
CA HIS A 102 0.58 23.23 0.09
C HIS A 102 1.45 24.40 -0.37
N LEU A 103 2.72 24.12 -0.68
CA LEU A 103 3.72 25.13 -1.01
C LEU A 103 4.60 24.64 -2.16
N VAL A 104 4.90 25.56 -3.07
CA VAL A 104 5.90 25.36 -4.13
C VAL A 104 7.02 26.38 -3.91
N ALA A 105 8.21 25.89 -3.63
CA ALA A 105 9.39 26.70 -3.33
C ALA A 105 10.49 26.51 -4.38
N THR A 106 11.11 27.59 -4.78
CA THR A 106 12.20 27.64 -5.76
C THR A 106 13.34 28.49 -5.24
N GLY A 107 14.48 28.45 -5.89
CA GLY A 107 15.58 29.38 -5.61
C GLY A 107 15.17 30.85 -5.76
N ASP A 108 14.24 31.17 -6.67
CA ASP A 108 13.74 32.54 -6.88
C ASP A 108 12.91 33.09 -5.72
N ASP A 109 12.27 32.22 -4.93
CA ASP A 109 11.55 32.62 -3.74
C ASP A 109 12.50 33.05 -2.61
N ILE A 110 13.73 32.54 -2.62
CA ILE A 110 14.78 32.86 -1.65
C ILE A 110 15.62 34.04 -2.12
N LEU A 111 16.00 34.05 -3.39
CA LEU A 111 16.77 35.12 -4.00
C LEU A 111 15.97 35.75 -5.15
N PRO A 112 15.07 36.71 -4.83
CA PRO A 112 14.21 37.35 -5.82
C PRO A 112 15.00 38.07 -6.89
N ASP A 113 14.52 38.00 -8.12
CA ASP A 113 15.08 38.84 -9.22
C ASP A 113 14.70 40.29 -9.07
N GLN A 114 15.42 41.15 -9.82
CA GLN A 114 15.12 42.59 -9.93
C GLN A 114 15.15 43.34 -8.58
N GLN A 115 16.02 42.91 -7.66
CA GLN A 115 16.10 43.52 -6.33
C GLN A 115 16.42 45.01 -6.40
N MET A 116 17.27 45.45 -7.35
CA MET A 116 17.64 46.86 -7.52
C MET A 116 16.46 47.71 -7.99
N GLU A 117 15.61 47.21 -8.88
CA GLU A 117 14.40 47.91 -9.33
C GLU A 117 13.37 48.02 -8.18
N LYS A 118 13.18 46.90 -7.44
CA LYS A 118 12.32 46.88 -6.25
C LYS A 118 12.79 47.84 -5.15
N GLN A 119 14.11 47.98 -5.02
CA GLN A 119 14.72 48.91 -4.04
C GLN A 119 14.26 50.38 -4.25
N THR A 120 14.14 50.82 -5.50
CA THR A 120 13.62 52.16 -5.81
C THR A 120 12.21 52.33 -5.29
N ILE A 121 11.33 51.37 -5.48
CA ILE A 121 9.96 51.35 -4.99
C ILE A 121 9.93 51.35 -3.45
N ILE A 122 10.76 50.49 -2.83
CA ILE A 122 10.88 50.38 -1.36
C ILE A 122 11.33 51.75 -0.76
N GLN A 123 12.27 52.45 -1.39
CA GLN A 123 12.71 53.76 -0.95
C GLN A 123 11.59 54.79 -1.01
N ASP A 124 10.76 54.80 -2.03
CA ASP A 124 9.60 55.67 -2.12
C ASP A 124 8.53 55.33 -1.10
N MET A 125 8.28 54.03 -0.86
CA MET A 125 7.42 53.57 0.25
C MET A 125 7.96 54.03 1.62
N ARG A 126 9.29 53.96 1.84
CA ARG A 126 9.93 54.43 3.08
C ARG A 126 9.65 55.92 3.31
N LYS A 127 9.81 56.79 2.29
CA LYS A 127 9.47 58.22 2.36
C LYS A 127 8.00 58.46 2.70
N MET A 128 7.07 57.66 2.14
CA MET A 128 5.64 57.76 2.46
C MET A 128 5.35 57.35 3.91
N ILE A 129 5.91 56.26 4.38
CA ILE A 129 5.72 55.79 5.76
C ILE A 129 6.30 56.76 6.77
N ASP A 130 7.43 57.37 6.49
CA ASP A 130 8.04 58.41 7.37
C ASP A 130 7.19 59.64 7.45
N ARG A 131 6.50 60.05 6.37
CA ARG A 131 5.53 61.14 6.39
C ARG A 131 4.31 60.78 7.27
N LEU A 132 3.75 59.60 7.10
CA LEU A 132 2.63 59.11 7.92
C LEU A 132 3.02 59.00 9.40
N ALA A 133 4.23 58.60 9.72
CA ALA A 133 4.72 58.46 11.09
C ALA A 133 4.88 59.76 11.84
N SER A 134 4.87 60.93 11.13
CA SER A 134 4.90 62.25 11.73
C SER A 134 3.54 62.76 12.20
N GLU A 135 2.43 62.07 11.89
CA GLU A 135 1.08 62.43 12.32
C GLU A 135 0.77 61.86 13.73
N LYS A 136 -0.17 62.51 14.44
CA LYS A 136 -0.65 62.02 15.74
C LYS A 136 -1.46 60.74 15.56
N MET A 137 -0.85 59.58 15.84
CA MET A 137 -1.45 58.26 15.70
C MET A 137 -1.82 57.62 17.03
N GLY A 138 -2.87 56.82 17.01
CA GLY A 138 -3.24 55.93 18.10
C GLY A 138 -2.22 54.78 18.32
N PRO A 139 -2.26 54.08 19.49
CA PRO A 139 -1.29 53.01 19.79
C PRO A 139 -1.28 51.85 18.80
N ASP A 140 -2.43 51.53 18.21
CA ASP A 140 -2.54 50.43 17.23
C ASP A 140 -1.99 50.83 15.86
N ASP A 141 -2.19 52.04 15.43
CA ASP A 141 -1.66 52.54 14.17
C ASP A 141 -0.14 52.74 14.24
N ARG A 142 0.39 53.13 15.41
CA ARG A 142 1.85 53.14 15.63
C ARG A 142 2.47 51.75 15.46
N ARG A 143 1.86 50.72 16.01
CA ARG A 143 2.36 49.30 15.83
C ARG A 143 2.36 48.86 14.36
N LYS A 144 1.33 49.26 13.59
CA LYS A 144 1.27 48.99 12.14
C LYS A 144 2.39 49.74 11.39
N VAL A 145 2.58 51.01 11.68
CA VAL A 145 3.64 51.84 11.07
C VAL A 145 5.03 51.31 11.43
N ASP A 146 5.27 50.91 12.67
CA ASP A 146 6.54 50.35 13.09
C ASP A 146 6.82 48.98 12.41
N ARG A 147 5.77 48.18 12.16
CA ARG A 147 5.89 46.96 11.36
C ARG A 147 6.21 47.27 9.90
N MET A 148 5.55 48.24 9.29
CA MET A 148 5.84 48.70 7.93
C MET A 148 7.24 49.25 7.80
N LYS A 149 7.73 50.05 8.77
CA LYS A 149 9.12 50.54 8.81
C LYS A 149 10.14 49.43 8.79
N ARG A 150 9.90 48.35 9.54
CA ARG A 150 10.77 47.18 9.53
C ARG A 150 10.78 46.45 8.17
N LEU A 151 9.63 46.37 7.49
CA LEU A 151 9.52 45.75 6.18
C LEU A 151 10.24 46.54 5.08
N VAL A 152 10.11 47.87 5.07
CA VAL A 152 10.77 48.75 4.10
C VAL A 152 12.24 49.06 4.45
N ALA A 153 12.74 48.56 5.57
CA ALA A 153 14.16 48.63 5.94
C ALA A 153 14.98 47.54 5.26
N ALA A 154 14.34 46.61 4.53
CA ALA A 154 15.02 45.55 3.81
C ALA A 154 16.00 46.09 2.75
N GLU A 155 17.20 45.58 2.73
CA GLU A 155 18.22 45.90 1.76
C GLU A 155 18.36 44.71 0.75
N PRO A 156 18.79 45.02 -0.49
CA PRO A 156 19.14 43.94 -1.44
C PRO A 156 20.24 43.06 -0.87
N PHE A 157 20.12 41.77 -1.09
CA PHE A 157 21.13 40.78 -0.69
C PHE A 157 21.46 39.86 -1.85
N ASP A 158 22.68 39.34 -1.84
CA ASP A 158 23.16 38.40 -2.85
C ASP A 158 23.28 36.99 -2.28
N ARG A 159 23.65 36.05 -3.16
CA ARG A 159 23.86 34.65 -2.79
C ARG A 159 24.88 34.47 -1.66
N GLN A 160 25.90 35.31 -1.59
CA GLN A 160 27.00 35.18 -0.60
C GLN A 160 26.55 35.55 0.82
N GLN A 161 25.47 36.33 0.92
CA GLN A 161 24.84 36.75 2.18
C GLN A 161 23.82 35.77 2.71
N LEU A 162 23.47 34.73 1.91
CA LEU A 162 22.60 33.65 2.37
C LEU A 162 23.30 32.79 3.41
N PRO A 163 22.57 32.30 4.44
CA PRO A 163 23.10 31.27 5.32
C PRO A 163 23.57 30.05 4.51
N ASP A 164 24.73 29.49 4.88
CA ASP A 164 25.35 28.35 4.18
C ASP A 164 24.41 27.20 3.90
N ALA A 165 23.47 26.92 4.80
CA ALA A 165 22.48 25.85 4.63
C ALA A 165 21.56 26.13 3.44
N LEU A 166 21.02 27.35 3.32
CA LEU A 166 20.15 27.75 2.21
C LEU A 166 20.94 27.90 0.90
N GLY A 167 22.14 28.48 0.98
CA GLY A 167 23.03 28.62 -0.18
C GLY A 167 23.34 27.26 -0.83
N ARG A 168 23.73 26.28 -0.03
CA ARG A 168 24.03 24.93 -0.52
C ARG A 168 22.78 24.15 -0.98
N MET A 169 21.64 24.38 -0.35
CA MET A 169 20.41 23.69 -0.69
C MET A 169 19.86 24.15 -2.05
N PHE A 170 19.76 25.46 -2.29
CA PHE A 170 19.11 26.01 -3.48
C PHE A 170 20.07 26.43 -4.59
N PHE A 171 21.35 26.62 -4.28
CA PHE A 171 22.36 27.08 -5.22
C PHE A 171 23.64 26.23 -5.08
N PRO A 172 23.61 24.94 -5.44
CA PRO A 172 24.79 24.10 -5.36
C PRO A 172 25.88 24.63 -6.29
N ASP A 173 27.14 24.55 -5.85
CA ASP A 173 28.30 25.03 -6.65
C ASP A 173 28.63 24.11 -7.84
N ARG A 174 27.91 23.03 -8.02
CA ARG A 174 28.06 22.07 -9.11
C ARG A 174 27.34 22.56 -10.36
N LYS A 175 28.07 22.74 -11.43
CA LYS A 175 27.53 23.13 -12.75
C LYS A 175 26.72 22.03 -13.43
N ASP A 176 26.85 20.80 -12.95
CA ASP A 176 26.20 19.60 -13.46
C ASP A 176 24.87 19.29 -12.75
N VAL A 177 24.53 20.03 -11.70
CA VAL A 177 23.23 19.93 -11.01
C VAL A 177 22.35 21.06 -11.50
N GLY A 178 21.27 20.72 -12.21
CA GLY A 178 20.24 21.68 -12.62
C GLY A 178 19.55 22.34 -11.44
N ASP A 179 18.64 23.23 -11.74
CA ASP A 179 17.73 23.81 -10.75
C ASP A 179 16.68 22.78 -10.32
N PHE A 180 15.98 23.06 -9.24
CA PHE A 180 14.91 22.21 -8.77
C PHE A 180 13.78 23.02 -8.13
N VAL A 181 12.62 22.38 -8.06
CA VAL A 181 11.42 22.92 -7.39
C VAL A 181 11.06 21.98 -6.24
N LEU A 182 10.90 22.55 -5.05
CA LEU A 182 10.39 21.82 -3.88
C LEU A 182 8.88 21.96 -3.80
N VAL A 183 8.20 20.83 -3.66
CA VAL A 183 6.75 20.78 -3.56
C VAL A 183 6.36 20.13 -2.24
N TYR A 184 5.67 20.87 -1.39
CA TYR A 184 5.18 20.40 -0.10
C TYR A 184 3.70 20.07 -0.19
N SER A 185 3.30 18.99 0.46
CA SER A 185 1.91 18.51 0.47
C SER A 185 1.09 19.17 1.57
N SER A 186 -0.20 19.41 1.28
CA SER A 186 -1.22 19.84 2.25
C SER A 186 -1.94 18.66 2.92
N VAL A 187 -1.72 17.44 2.41
CA VAL A 187 -2.39 16.22 2.89
C VAL A 187 -1.39 15.26 3.53
N ASP A 188 -1.90 14.38 4.38
CA ASP A 188 -1.08 13.32 4.97
C ASP A 188 -0.62 12.32 3.90
N LEU A 189 0.67 12.29 3.63
CA LEU A 189 1.31 11.41 2.65
C LEU A 189 1.55 9.99 3.17
N SER A 190 1.16 9.69 4.40
CA SER A 190 1.13 8.31 4.90
C SER A 190 -0.06 7.51 4.36
N ASP A 191 -1.11 8.18 3.88
CA ASP A 191 -2.26 7.54 3.21
C ASP A 191 -1.98 7.34 1.71
N GLY A 192 -2.11 6.09 1.23
CA GLY A 192 -1.83 5.72 -0.16
C GLY A 192 -2.71 6.44 -1.18
N ALA A 193 -3.98 6.70 -0.86
CA ALA A 193 -4.86 7.43 -1.76
C ALA A 193 -4.44 8.91 -1.87
N ASN A 194 -4.03 9.52 -0.76
CA ASN A 194 -3.53 10.89 -0.75
C ASN A 194 -2.20 11.01 -1.49
N VAL A 195 -1.27 10.08 -1.26
CA VAL A 195 0.04 10.10 -1.92
C VAL A 195 -0.09 9.88 -3.44
N SER A 196 -1.00 9.01 -3.88
CA SER A 196 -1.29 8.81 -5.31
C SER A 196 -1.88 10.07 -5.95
N ARG A 197 -2.83 10.75 -5.28
CA ARG A 197 -3.38 12.03 -5.75
C ARG A 197 -2.31 13.11 -5.85
N PHE A 198 -1.48 13.24 -4.83
CA PHE A 198 -0.37 14.20 -4.80
C PHE A 198 0.63 13.93 -5.92
N ALA A 199 1.01 12.67 -6.13
CA ALA A 199 1.92 12.31 -7.20
C ALA A 199 1.36 12.64 -8.59
N LYS A 200 0.05 12.39 -8.82
CA LYS A 200 -0.62 12.72 -10.09
C LYS A 200 -0.68 14.24 -10.32
N GLU A 201 -0.85 15.02 -9.26
CA GLU A 201 -0.90 16.48 -9.35
C GLU A 201 0.48 17.10 -9.63
N VAL A 202 1.56 16.48 -9.09
CA VAL A 202 2.93 16.96 -9.27
C VAL A 202 3.55 16.49 -10.61
N ARG A 203 3.19 15.30 -11.08
CA ARG A 203 3.71 14.69 -12.32
C ARG A 203 3.08 15.25 -13.59
N GLY A 204 3.63 14.84 -14.74
CA GLY A 204 3.07 15.12 -16.05
C GLY A 204 3.13 16.58 -16.47
N ILE A 205 4.14 17.33 -16.01
CA ILE A 205 4.41 18.69 -16.46
C ILE A 205 5.25 18.60 -17.75
N GLU A 206 4.64 18.95 -18.86
CA GLU A 206 5.33 19.06 -20.14
C GLU A 206 6.18 20.32 -20.17
N LEU A 207 7.46 20.16 -20.51
CA LEU A 207 8.39 21.28 -20.59
C LEU A 207 8.30 21.97 -21.95
N PRO A 208 8.46 23.30 -22.03
CA PRO A 208 8.35 24.05 -23.30
C PRO A 208 9.34 23.61 -24.38
N GLN A 209 10.46 23.01 -23.96
CA GLN A 209 11.52 22.51 -24.87
C GLN A 209 11.33 21.03 -25.23
N GLY A 210 10.22 20.42 -24.82
CA GLY A 210 9.91 18.99 -24.95
C GLY A 210 10.38 18.16 -23.75
N GLY A 211 9.74 16.99 -23.58
CA GLY A 211 9.98 16.12 -22.42
C GLY A 211 9.09 16.47 -21.21
N HIS A 212 9.29 15.73 -20.12
CA HIS A 212 8.52 15.89 -18.89
C HIS A 212 9.45 16.22 -17.71
N ALA A 213 9.00 17.06 -16.81
CA ALA A 213 9.71 17.32 -15.57
C ALA A 213 9.70 16.07 -14.69
N SER A 214 10.89 15.70 -14.18
CA SER A 214 11.06 14.51 -13.34
C SER A 214 10.87 14.86 -11.86
N ALA A 215 9.86 14.26 -11.24
CA ALA A 215 9.60 14.40 -9.81
C ALA A 215 10.20 13.22 -9.05
N ALA A 216 10.95 13.50 -7.99
CA ALA A 216 11.64 12.51 -7.15
C ALA A 216 11.39 12.78 -5.66
N GLY A 217 11.41 11.73 -4.87
CA GLY A 217 11.23 11.76 -3.42
C GLY A 217 10.46 10.57 -2.91
N GLU A 218 10.50 10.37 -1.60
CA GLU A 218 9.79 9.26 -0.94
C GLU A 218 8.30 9.20 -1.31
N PRO A 219 7.53 10.32 -1.34
CA PRO A 219 6.12 10.28 -1.73
C PRO A 219 5.88 9.76 -3.15
N MET A 220 6.82 9.98 -4.07
CA MET A 220 6.69 9.47 -5.45
C MET A 220 6.85 7.94 -5.48
N ILE A 221 7.78 7.40 -4.70
CA ILE A 221 7.99 5.94 -4.57
C ILE A 221 6.78 5.29 -3.92
N LEU A 222 6.25 5.87 -2.85
CA LEU A 222 5.05 5.35 -2.18
C LEU A 222 3.83 5.37 -3.10
N ALA A 223 3.66 6.42 -3.90
CA ALA A 223 2.60 6.51 -4.90
C ALA A 223 2.72 5.40 -5.95
N ASP A 224 3.95 5.16 -6.45
CA ASP A 224 4.20 4.10 -7.43
C ASP A 224 3.89 2.71 -6.86
N ILE A 225 4.32 2.43 -5.62
CA ILE A 225 4.01 1.16 -4.94
C ILE A 225 2.50 0.99 -4.77
N PHE A 226 1.81 2.03 -4.32
CA PHE A 226 0.36 1.98 -4.12
C PHE A 226 -0.38 1.74 -5.44
N ASP A 227 -0.09 2.55 -6.46
CA ASP A 227 -0.72 2.45 -7.77
C ASP A 227 -0.42 1.09 -8.43
N LEU A 228 0.80 0.56 -8.31
CA LEU A 228 1.19 -0.76 -8.81
C LEU A 228 0.37 -1.87 -8.14
N VAL A 229 0.29 -1.87 -6.81
CA VAL A 229 -0.48 -2.88 -6.08
C VAL A 229 -1.96 -2.84 -6.44
N MET A 230 -2.54 -1.64 -6.55
CA MET A 230 -3.96 -1.48 -6.85
C MET A 230 -4.31 -1.81 -8.31
N GLN A 231 -3.42 -1.51 -9.26
CA GLN A 231 -3.67 -1.74 -10.68
C GLN A 231 -3.27 -3.13 -11.14
N GLU A 232 -2.12 -3.64 -10.67
CA GLU A 232 -1.57 -4.92 -11.13
C GLU A 232 -1.97 -6.10 -10.22
N GLY A 233 -2.29 -5.85 -8.95
CA GLY A 233 -2.69 -6.90 -8.00
C GLY A 233 -3.82 -7.79 -8.51
N PRO A 234 -4.99 -7.25 -8.92
CA PRO A 234 -6.10 -8.06 -9.42
C PRO A 234 -5.77 -8.87 -10.68
N PRO A 235 -5.17 -8.31 -11.76
CA PRO A 235 -4.82 -9.10 -12.94
C PRO A 235 -3.74 -10.15 -12.66
N VAL A 236 -2.78 -9.89 -11.79
CA VAL A 236 -1.77 -10.88 -11.37
C VAL A 236 -2.43 -12.05 -10.64
N LEU A 237 -3.37 -11.79 -9.73
CA LEU A 237 -4.10 -12.85 -9.04
C LEU A 237 -4.92 -13.70 -10.02
N ILE A 238 -5.67 -13.08 -10.92
CA ILE A 238 -6.45 -13.78 -11.95
C ILE A 238 -5.51 -14.61 -12.83
N GLY A 239 -4.40 -14.03 -13.29
CA GLY A 239 -3.39 -14.71 -14.10
C GLY A 239 -2.80 -15.92 -13.37
N THR A 240 -2.50 -15.79 -12.07
CA THR A 240 -2.02 -16.88 -11.21
C THR A 240 -3.03 -18.03 -11.18
N VAL A 241 -4.30 -17.75 -10.90
CA VAL A 241 -5.36 -18.76 -10.84
C VAL A 241 -5.53 -19.45 -12.19
N LEU A 242 -5.53 -18.70 -13.30
CA LEU A 242 -5.65 -19.23 -14.65
C LEU A 242 -4.45 -20.10 -15.03
N LEU A 243 -3.23 -19.67 -14.72
CA LEU A 243 -2.02 -20.44 -15.02
C LEU A 243 -1.96 -21.74 -14.22
N ILE A 244 -2.28 -21.68 -12.94
CA ILE A 244 -2.39 -22.89 -12.09
C ILE A 244 -3.48 -23.83 -12.62
N PHE A 245 -4.66 -23.29 -12.98
CA PHE A 245 -5.74 -24.08 -13.55
C PHE A 245 -5.31 -24.78 -14.85
N LEU A 246 -4.71 -24.06 -15.78
CA LEU A 246 -4.24 -24.59 -17.04
C LEU A 246 -3.19 -25.71 -16.82
N THR A 247 -2.23 -25.45 -15.93
CA THR A 247 -1.20 -26.43 -15.56
C THR A 247 -1.84 -27.71 -14.99
N MET A 248 -2.81 -27.56 -14.08
CA MET A 248 -3.53 -28.71 -13.50
C MET A 248 -4.37 -29.43 -14.54
N TRP A 249 -4.99 -28.71 -15.47
CA TRP A 249 -5.77 -29.32 -16.55
C TRP A 249 -4.87 -30.18 -17.46
N VAL A 250 -3.71 -29.66 -17.85
CA VAL A 250 -2.74 -30.40 -18.66
C VAL A 250 -2.21 -31.64 -17.91
N LEU A 251 -1.78 -31.48 -16.66
CA LEU A 251 -1.21 -32.56 -15.85
C LEU A 251 -2.23 -33.66 -15.52
N MET A 252 -3.47 -33.30 -15.23
CA MET A 252 -4.50 -34.28 -14.83
C MET A 252 -5.33 -34.81 -16.00
N GLY A 253 -5.18 -34.26 -17.19
CA GLY A 253 -5.83 -34.70 -18.45
C GLY A 253 -7.36 -34.55 -18.45
N LYS A 254 -8.00 -34.08 -17.38
CA LYS A 254 -9.45 -33.93 -17.26
C LYS A 254 -9.81 -32.59 -16.59
N PHE A 255 -10.64 -31.80 -17.27
CA PHE A 255 -11.13 -30.51 -16.77
C PHE A 255 -11.69 -30.59 -15.34
N TRP A 256 -12.58 -31.57 -15.07
CA TRP A 256 -13.17 -31.76 -13.75
C TRP A 256 -12.15 -32.02 -12.63
N ARG A 257 -11.09 -32.78 -12.92
CA ARG A 257 -10.00 -33.00 -11.95
C ARG A 257 -9.22 -31.73 -11.65
N ALA A 258 -8.99 -30.90 -12.65
CA ALA A 258 -8.36 -29.59 -12.44
C ALA A 258 -9.22 -28.70 -11.56
N CYS A 259 -10.54 -28.64 -11.80
CA CYS A 259 -11.47 -27.90 -10.92
C CYS A 259 -11.43 -28.42 -9.48
N MET A 260 -11.39 -29.73 -9.29
CA MET A 260 -11.31 -30.33 -7.94
C MET A 260 -9.96 -30.09 -7.27
N ALA A 261 -8.87 -30.00 -8.03
CA ALA A 261 -7.56 -29.64 -7.49
C ALA A 261 -7.54 -28.18 -6.98
N LEU A 262 -8.18 -27.26 -7.70
CA LEU A 262 -8.29 -25.85 -7.28
C LEU A 262 -9.32 -25.61 -6.17
N PHE A 263 -10.27 -26.51 -5.98
CA PHE A 263 -11.38 -26.34 -5.04
C PHE A 263 -10.90 -25.93 -3.63
N PRO A 264 -9.93 -26.61 -2.98
CA PRO A 264 -9.49 -26.22 -1.64
C PRO A 264 -8.93 -24.80 -1.61
N ALA A 265 -8.13 -24.40 -2.61
CA ALA A 265 -7.52 -23.09 -2.71
C ALA A 265 -8.57 -21.98 -2.82
N MET A 266 -9.54 -22.14 -3.72
CA MET A 266 -10.55 -21.11 -3.96
C MET A 266 -11.48 -20.93 -2.76
N VAL A 267 -11.89 -22.04 -2.16
CA VAL A 267 -12.82 -22.03 -1.01
C VAL A 267 -12.12 -21.51 0.25
N SER A 268 -10.86 -21.90 0.46
CA SER A 268 -10.08 -21.40 1.58
C SER A 268 -9.76 -19.90 1.45
N LEU A 269 -9.60 -19.39 0.23
CA LEU A 269 -9.43 -17.94 0.02
C LEU A 269 -10.66 -17.15 0.46
N VAL A 270 -11.87 -17.62 0.10
CA VAL A 270 -13.13 -17.01 0.56
C VAL A 270 -13.24 -17.09 2.08
N ALA A 271 -12.93 -18.25 2.67
CA ALA A 271 -12.93 -18.42 4.12
C ALA A 271 -11.89 -17.50 4.81
N THR A 272 -10.72 -17.36 4.21
CA THR A 272 -9.66 -16.48 4.72
C THR A 272 -10.16 -15.04 4.78
N PHE A 273 -10.71 -14.51 3.69
CA PHE A 273 -11.23 -13.14 3.66
C PHE A 273 -12.36 -12.94 4.68
N GLY A 274 -13.25 -13.93 4.83
CA GLY A 274 -14.28 -13.89 5.86
C GLY A 274 -13.72 -13.90 7.28
N LEU A 275 -12.71 -14.74 7.55
CA LEU A 275 -12.07 -14.79 8.87
C LEU A 275 -11.26 -13.51 9.17
N LEU A 276 -10.59 -12.92 8.18
CA LEU A 276 -9.91 -11.63 8.36
C LEU A 276 -10.91 -10.53 8.74
N GLY A 277 -12.04 -10.44 8.03
CA GLY A 277 -13.11 -9.49 8.37
C GLY A 277 -13.72 -9.74 9.76
N LEU A 278 -13.90 -11.00 10.16
CA LEU A 278 -14.35 -11.37 11.50
C LEU A 278 -13.36 -10.97 12.59
N LEU A 279 -12.07 -11.21 12.36
CA LEU A 279 -10.98 -10.90 13.29
C LEU A 279 -10.55 -9.43 13.24
N ARG A 280 -11.14 -8.64 12.34
CA ARG A 280 -10.77 -7.23 12.08
C ARG A 280 -9.30 -7.07 11.69
N ILE A 281 -8.79 -8.01 10.92
CA ILE A 281 -7.44 -7.94 10.34
C ILE A 281 -7.59 -7.32 8.96
N GLU A 282 -7.03 -6.12 8.78
CA GLU A 282 -7.12 -5.36 7.54
C GLU A 282 -6.16 -5.91 6.47
N LEU A 283 -6.59 -5.87 5.21
CA LEU A 283 -5.65 -6.05 4.10
C LEU A 283 -4.81 -4.78 3.94
N ASN A 284 -3.59 -4.97 3.48
CA ASN A 284 -2.66 -3.88 3.19
C ASN A 284 -1.69 -4.30 2.08
N TYR A 285 -0.89 -3.36 1.61
CA TYR A 285 0.04 -3.60 0.49
C TYR A 285 1.13 -4.64 0.78
N LEU A 286 1.45 -4.92 2.06
CA LEU A 286 2.40 -5.96 2.43
C LEU A 286 1.76 -7.35 2.46
N ASN A 287 0.61 -7.50 3.12
CA ASN A 287 0.01 -8.81 3.32
C ASN A 287 -0.71 -9.34 2.06
N ILE A 288 -1.21 -8.46 1.17
CA ILE A 288 -1.90 -8.85 -0.06
C ILE A 288 -1.01 -9.70 -0.99
N VAL A 289 0.31 -9.53 -0.93
CA VAL A 289 1.30 -10.30 -1.70
C VAL A 289 1.25 -11.80 -1.39
N LEU A 290 0.74 -12.18 -0.22
CA LEU A 290 0.58 -13.58 0.16
C LEU A 290 -0.60 -14.29 -0.51
N ILE A 291 -1.56 -13.57 -1.09
CA ILE A 291 -2.76 -14.18 -1.68
C ILE A 291 -2.40 -15.20 -2.78
N PRO A 292 -1.53 -14.88 -3.76
CA PRO A 292 -1.08 -15.87 -4.75
C PRO A 292 -0.38 -17.10 -4.12
N VAL A 293 0.38 -16.90 -3.04
CA VAL A 293 1.03 -17.99 -2.31
C VAL A 293 0.02 -18.91 -1.65
N LEU A 294 -1.05 -18.33 -1.03
CA LEU A 294 -2.14 -19.12 -0.45
C LEU A 294 -2.89 -19.93 -1.50
N VAL A 295 -3.10 -19.38 -2.70
CA VAL A 295 -3.70 -20.13 -3.81
C VAL A 295 -2.80 -21.29 -4.20
N GLY A 296 -1.49 -21.09 -4.39
CA GLY A 296 -0.54 -22.14 -4.73
C GLY A 296 -0.52 -23.26 -3.69
N THR A 297 -0.36 -22.94 -2.42
CA THR A 297 -0.34 -23.95 -1.33
C THR A 297 -1.66 -24.70 -1.16
N GLY A 298 -2.80 -24.05 -1.46
CA GLY A 298 -4.11 -24.69 -1.41
C GLY A 298 -4.32 -25.72 -2.51
N VAL A 299 -3.74 -25.49 -3.69
CA VAL A 299 -3.79 -26.42 -4.82
C VAL A 299 -2.98 -27.70 -4.53
N ASP A 300 -1.85 -27.60 -3.83
CA ASP A 300 -1.02 -28.75 -3.47
C ASP A 300 -1.82 -29.78 -2.68
N GLY A 301 -2.66 -29.36 -1.75
CA GLY A 301 -3.57 -30.23 -1.02
C GLY A 301 -4.54 -30.98 -1.94
N GLY A 302 -5.12 -30.28 -2.91
CA GLY A 302 -6.00 -30.86 -3.93
C GLY A 302 -5.30 -31.89 -4.82
N VAL A 303 -4.10 -31.56 -5.28
CA VAL A 303 -3.26 -32.46 -6.11
C VAL A 303 -2.90 -33.73 -5.36
N HIS A 304 -2.41 -33.62 -4.13
CA HIS A 304 -2.06 -34.78 -3.31
C HIS A 304 -3.23 -35.72 -3.07
N MET A 305 -4.43 -35.16 -2.88
CA MET A 305 -5.64 -35.94 -2.70
C MET A 305 -6.05 -36.67 -3.98
N LEU A 306 -6.10 -35.97 -5.12
CA LEU A 306 -6.60 -36.50 -6.38
C LEU A 306 -5.64 -37.51 -7.05
N THR A 307 -4.34 -37.33 -6.95
CA THR A 307 -3.34 -38.25 -7.50
C THR A 307 -3.35 -39.59 -6.77
N ARG A 308 -3.49 -39.58 -5.45
CA ARG A 308 -3.59 -40.82 -4.64
C ARG A 308 -4.96 -41.49 -4.77
N GLY A 309 -6.04 -40.72 -4.95
CA GLY A 309 -7.39 -41.25 -5.19
C GLY A 309 -7.58 -41.95 -6.51
N ALA A 310 -6.64 -41.81 -7.46
CA ALA A 310 -6.68 -42.53 -8.72
C ALA A 310 -6.35 -44.02 -8.60
N SER A 311 -5.57 -44.43 -7.57
CA SER A 311 -5.08 -45.80 -7.36
C SER A 311 -5.60 -46.47 -6.08
N LEU A 312 -6.28 -45.72 -5.21
CA LEU A 312 -6.77 -46.18 -3.92
C LEU A 312 -8.26 -45.85 -3.76
N ASP A 313 -8.92 -46.53 -2.82
CA ASP A 313 -10.21 -46.08 -2.31
C ASP A 313 -10.08 -44.66 -1.71
N LEU A 314 -11.10 -43.78 -1.92
CA LEU A 314 -11.05 -42.36 -1.54
C LEU A 314 -10.73 -42.17 -0.05
N VAL A 315 -11.23 -43.03 0.84
CA VAL A 315 -10.94 -42.93 2.28
C VAL A 315 -9.46 -43.23 2.55
N ASN A 316 -8.91 -44.28 1.95
CA ASN A 316 -7.50 -44.63 2.10
C ASN A 316 -6.59 -43.61 1.42
N ALA A 317 -7.03 -43.00 0.31
CA ALA A 317 -6.31 -41.92 -0.35
C ALA A 317 -6.23 -40.66 0.54
N ALA A 318 -7.35 -40.27 1.15
CA ALA A 318 -7.43 -39.16 2.08
C ALA A 318 -6.55 -39.37 3.31
N ASP A 319 -6.61 -40.57 3.89
CA ASP A 319 -5.79 -40.96 5.06
C ASP A 319 -4.30 -40.81 4.77
N ARG A 320 -3.84 -41.38 3.64
CA ARG A 320 -2.43 -41.31 3.23
C ARG A 320 -1.99 -39.91 2.77
N ALA A 321 -2.90 -39.06 2.30
CA ALA A 321 -2.62 -37.70 1.91
C ALA A 321 -2.60 -36.76 3.12
N SER A 322 -3.30 -37.08 4.21
CA SER A 322 -3.50 -36.19 5.36
C SER A 322 -2.18 -35.80 6.04
N VAL A 323 -1.27 -36.75 6.26
CA VAL A 323 0.02 -36.49 6.94
C VAL A 323 0.91 -35.55 6.15
N PRO A 324 1.20 -35.75 4.86
CA PRO A 324 2.02 -34.82 4.09
C PRO A 324 1.35 -33.47 3.90
N ILE A 325 0.01 -33.40 3.70
CA ILE A 325 -0.71 -32.11 3.59
C ILE A 325 -0.61 -31.35 4.91
N PHE A 326 -0.90 -32.02 6.04
CA PHE A 326 -0.78 -31.40 7.35
C PHE A 326 0.66 -30.93 7.60
N GLY A 327 1.65 -31.78 7.35
CA GLY A 327 3.06 -31.45 7.57
C GLY A 327 3.50 -30.23 6.75
N ALA A 328 3.18 -30.19 5.46
CA ALA A 328 3.56 -29.08 4.60
C ALA A 328 2.88 -27.75 5.02
N LEU A 329 1.57 -27.75 5.23
CA LEU A 329 0.84 -26.54 5.60
C LEU A 329 1.18 -26.09 7.03
N ALA A 330 1.36 -27.03 7.99
CA ALA A 330 1.73 -26.68 9.36
C ALA A 330 3.14 -26.09 9.45
N THR A 331 4.13 -26.67 8.76
CA THR A 331 5.50 -26.12 8.75
C THR A 331 5.54 -24.73 8.12
N THR A 332 4.78 -24.51 7.03
CA THR A 332 4.66 -23.20 6.40
C THR A 332 3.95 -22.21 7.34
N ALA A 333 2.86 -22.63 7.99
CA ALA A 333 2.14 -21.81 8.96
C ALA A 333 3.01 -21.43 10.18
N LEU A 334 3.84 -22.36 10.67
CA LEU A 334 4.79 -22.08 11.74
C LEU A 334 5.89 -21.10 11.28
N GLY A 335 6.40 -21.26 10.07
CA GLY A 335 7.38 -20.34 9.48
C GLY A 335 6.84 -18.90 9.43
N PHE A 336 5.69 -18.69 8.80
CA PHE A 336 5.03 -17.38 8.76
C PHE A 336 4.54 -16.94 10.14
N GLY A 337 4.15 -17.86 11.02
CA GLY A 337 3.71 -17.61 12.38
C GLY A 337 4.77 -16.91 13.25
N THR A 338 6.06 -17.08 12.94
CA THR A 338 7.13 -16.33 13.61
C THR A 338 7.01 -14.83 13.42
N LEU A 339 6.42 -14.38 12.31
CA LEU A 339 6.18 -12.98 12.02
C LEU A 339 5.15 -12.32 12.96
N LEU A 340 4.30 -13.13 13.62
CA LEU A 340 3.39 -12.62 14.66
C LEU A 340 4.12 -12.03 15.87
N MET A 341 5.39 -12.41 16.06
CA MET A 341 6.23 -11.87 17.13
C MET A 341 6.96 -10.59 16.71
N ALA A 342 6.83 -10.17 15.45
CA ALA A 342 7.50 -8.97 14.97
C ALA A 342 6.84 -7.71 15.55
N HIS A 343 7.66 -6.76 15.96
CA HIS A 343 7.21 -5.43 16.40
C HIS A 343 6.75 -4.55 15.21
N HIS A 344 7.17 -4.89 14.01
CA HIS A 344 6.72 -4.23 12.77
C HIS A 344 5.33 -4.72 12.42
N LEU A 345 4.32 -3.85 12.51
CA LEU A 345 2.90 -4.20 12.34
C LEU A 345 2.60 -4.79 10.95
N GLY A 346 3.28 -4.34 9.92
CA GLY A 346 3.15 -4.91 8.57
C GLY A 346 3.61 -6.38 8.50
N LEU A 347 4.72 -6.75 9.15
CA LEU A 347 5.18 -8.14 9.23
C LEU A 347 4.23 -8.99 10.09
N ASN A 348 3.73 -8.44 11.19
CA ASN A 348 2.72 -9.10 12.03
C ASN A 348 1.44 -9.35 11.23
N SER A 349 0.96 -8.37 10.48
CA SER A 349 -0.21 -8.49 9.59
C SER A 349 -0.02 -9.55 8.50
N LEU A 350 1.19 -9.62 7.92
CA LEU A 350 1.55 -10.66 6.94
C LEU A 350 1.52 -12.05 7.59
N GLY A 351 2.10 -12.19 8.78
CA GLY A 351 2.04 -13.44 9.56
C GLY A 351 0.60 -13.84 9.90
N SER A 352 -0.24 -12.88 10.29
CA SER A 352 -1.64 -13.11 10.62
C SER A 352 -2.43 -13.64 9.43
N LEU A 353 -2.30 -13.00 8.27
CA LEU A 353 -2.95 -13.47 7.04
C LEU A 353 -2.46 -14.86 6.64
N ALA A 354 -1.15 -15.11 6.73
CA ALA A 354 -0.58 -16.41 6.40
C ALA A 354 -1.13 -17.53 7.30
N VAL A 355 -1.13 -17.33 8.61
CA VAL A 355 -1.60 -18.36 9.56
C VAL A 355 -3.09 -18.63 9.37
N VAL A 356 -3.91 -17.58 9.25
CA VAL A 356 -5.36 -17.73 9.01
C VAL A 356 -5.62 -18.43 7.67
N GLY A 357 -4.93 -18.01 6.60
CA GLY A 357 -5.10 -18.56 5.26
C GLY A 357 -4.65 -20.03 5.16
N LEU A 358 -3.50 -20.37 5.75
CA LEU A 358 -3.00 -21.74 5.77
C LEU A 358 -3.87 -22.66 6.64
N ALA A 359 -4.43 -22.18 7.75
CA ALA A 359 -5.41 -22.93 8.55
C ALA A 359 -6.70 -23.18 7.75
N ALA A 360 -7.21 -22.18 7.02
CA ALA A 360 -8.35 -22.36 6.12
C ALA A 360 -8.03 -23.33 4.98
N ASN A 361 -6.83 -23.28 4.37
CA ASN A 361 -6.37 -24.24 3.38
C ASN A 361 -6.31 -25.67 3.94
N LEU A 362 -5.78 -25.82 5.14
CA LEU A 362 -5.71 -27.11 5.82
C LEU A 362 -7.10 -27.71 6.01
N PHE A 363 -8.04 -26.89 6.50
CA PHE A 363 -9.41 -27.32 6.71
C PHE A 363 -10.13 -27.66 5.38
N ALA A 364 -9.95 -26.84 4.34
CA ALA A 364 -10.50 -27.12 3.01
C ALA A 364 -9.92 -28.40 2.38
N SER A 365 -8.62 -28.63 2.53
CA SER A 365 -7.92 -29.79 1.95
C SER A 365 -8.22 -31.09 2.69
N LEU A 366 -8.30 -31.07 4.03
CA LEU A 366 -8.50 -32.29 4.82
C LEU A 366 -9.97 -32.58 5.13
N VAL A 367 -10.84 -31.58 5.15
CA VAL A 367 -12.26 -31.77 5.47
C VAL A 367 -13.14 -31.53 4.25
N GLY A 368 -12.99 -30.39 3.60
CA GLY A 368 -13.85 -29.96 2.51
C GLY A 368 -13.78 -30.87 1.30
N LEU A 369 -12.63 -30.99 0.68
CA LEU A 369 -12.45 -31.76 -0.56
C LEU A 369 -12.74 -33.26 -0.39
N PRO A 370 -12.19 -33.99 0.62
CA PRO A 370 -12.46 -35.42 0.78
C PRO A 370 -13.95 -35.70 1.04
N SER A 371 -14.59 -34.91 1.88
CA SER A 371 -16.02 -35.06 2.18
C SER A 371 -16.88 -34.84 0.95
N LEU A 372 -16.58 -33.82 0.14
CA LEU A 372 -17.27 -33.54 -1.11
C LEU A 372 -17.15 -34.72 -2.09
N LEU A 373 -15.93 -35.22 -2.30
CA LEU A 373 -15.69 -36.35 -3.21
C LEU A 373 -16.42 -37.63 -2.78
N LEU A 374 -16.44 -37.94 -1.48
CA LEU A 374 -17.13 -39.10 -0.95
C LEU A 374 -18.67 -38.97 -1.05
N VAL A 375 -19.23 -37.81 -0.77
CA VAL A 375 -20.67 -37.56 -0.92
C VAL A 375 -21.08 -37.70 -2.39
N VAL A 376 -20.33 -37.13 -3.32
CA VAL A 376 -20.57 -37.25 -4.77
C VAL A 376 -20.47 -38.69 -5.23
N GLN A 377 -19.47 -39.46 -4.75
CA GLN A 377 -19.31 -40.87 -5.06
C GLN A 377 -20.51 -41.68 -4.58
N ARG A 378 -20.96 -41.51 -3.35
CA ARG A 378 -22.14 -42.21 -2.78
C ARG A 378 -23.39 -41.86 -3.53
N TRP A 379 -23.60 -40.60 -3.85
CA TRP A 379 -24.78 -40.13 -4.61
C TRP A 379 -24.84 -40.79 -6.03
N ARG A 380 -23.71 -40.90 -6.69
CA ARG A 380 -23.63 -41.62 -7.99
C ARG A 380 -23.89 -43.09 -7.87
N ALA A 381 -23.41 -43.78 -6.80
CA ALA A 381 -23.64 -45.20 -6.55
C ALA A 381 -25.11 -45.51 -6.22
N THR A 382 -25.89 -44.57 -5.68
CA THR A 382 -27.33 -44.76 -5.41
C THR A 382 -28.21 -44.52 -6.63
N ARG A 383 -27.68 -43.97 -7.72
CA ARG A 383 -28.41 -43.69 -8.96
C ARG A 383 -28.01 -44.63 -10.14
N ALA A 384 -26.96 -45.39 -9.98
CA ALA A 384 -26.57 -46.47 -10.88
C ALA A 384 -27.10 -47.84 -10.40
#